data_85ea23d4fa1b98ec0bc6592af34bcdf0
#
_entry.id   85ea23d4fa1b98ec0bc6592af34bcdf0
#
_cell.length_a   1.000
_cell.length_b   1.000
_cell.length_c   1.000
_cell.angle_alpha   90.00
_cell.angle_beta   90.00
_cell.angle_gamma   90.00
#
_symmetry.space_group_name_H-M   'P 1'
#
loop_
_entity.id
_entity.type
_entity.pdbx_description
1 polymer ?
#
loop_
_entity_poly.entity_id
_entity_poly.type
_entity_poly.pdbx_seq_one_letter_code
_entity_poly.pdbx_strand_id
1 'polypeptide(L)'
;MARATSIIFLDETHPIDALELIAHEEKWEFVRDEDNEIIVKIDGGWKIYSVTGRWDMSRNLFKTICSFEMMPPRKKLVKLYETINLVNGSDVDGAFTYDNGQQIMNYHTNILFSDELIISNAELRDWIKSSVETTEKFYPTFQKSCWGEVMPKDAMSAAFGKIAGYA
;
A
#
# COMPACT_ATOMS: atom_id res chain seq x y z
N MET A 1 -16.15 36.76 -0.08
CA MET A 1 -15.54 36.27 1.16
C MET A 1 -14.63 35.11 0.79
N ALA A 2 -13.34 35.37 0.72
CA ALA A 2 -12.34 34.37 0.41
C ALA A 2 -12.20 33.44 1.62
N ARG A 3 -12.44 32.16 1.41
CA ARG A 3 -12.00 31.13 2.35
C ARG A 3 -10.48 31.09 2.28
N ALA A 4 -9.84 31.52 3.36
CA ALA A 4 -8.44 31.22 3.57
C ALA A 4 -8.33 29.70 3.73
N THR A 5 -8.02 29.02 2.66
CA THR A 5 -7.54 27.66 2.68
C THR A 5 -6.17 27.77 3.35
N SER A 6 -6.07 27.31 4.57
CA SER A 6 -4.78 27.13 5.23
C SER A 6 -4.05 26.05 4.46
N ILE A 7 -3.32 26.45 3.45
CA ILE A 7 -2.32 25.63 2.80
C ILE A 7 -1.17 25.57 3.83
N ILE A 8 -1.20 24.57 4.69
CA ILE A 8 -0.04 24.23 5.48
C ILE A 8 0.87 23.51 4.50
N PHE A 9 1.83 24.24 4.00
CA PHE A 9 2.81 23.72 3.07
C PHE A 9 3.65 22.66 3.75
N LEU A 10 3.77 21.51 3.13
CA LEU A 10 4.85 20.55 3.35
C LEU A 10 6.22 21.14 2.97
N ASP A 11 6.29 22.39 2.55
CA ASP A 11 7.50 23.06 2.09
C ASP A 11 8.59 23.18 3.17
N GLU A 12 8.25 22.92 4.43
CA GLU A 12 9.20 22.88 5.55
C GLU A 12 9.10 21.59 6.37
N THR A 13 8.14 20.70 6.11
CA THR A 13 7.94 19.49 6.91
C THR A 13 8.46 18.28 6.15
N HIS A 14 9.44 17.61 6.73
CA HIS A 14 9.96 16.36 6.20
C HIS A 14 8.82 15.32 6.03
N PRO A 15 8.71 14.60 4.90
CA PRO A 15 7.60 13.66 4.66
C PRO A 15 7.42 12.60 5.75
N ILE A 16 8.51 12.20 6.40
CA ILE A 16 8.47 11.26 7.53
C ILE A 16 7.82 11.90 8.77
N ASP A 17 8.11 13.18 9.05
CA ASP A 17 7.49 13.91 10.15
C ASP A 17 5.99 14.11 9.90
N ALA A 18 5.62 14.35 8.64
CA ALA A 18 4.21 14.42 8.25
C ALA A 18 3.49 13.09 8.46
N LEU A 19 4.10 11.97 8.10
CA LEU A 19 3.51 10.65 8.33
C LEU A 19 3.44 10.29 9.82
N GLU A 20 4.43 10.68 10.61
CA GLU A 20 4.40 10.52 12.06
C GLU A 20 3.23 11.30 12.69
N LEU A 21 3.01 12.54 12.26
CA LEU A 21 1.86 13.34 12.71
C LEU A 21 0.53 12.68 12.34
N ILE A 22 0.39 12.20 11.09
CA ILE A 22 -0.78 11.47 10.64
C ILE A 22 -1.01 10.21 11.48
N ALA A 23 0.04 9.45 11.79
CA ALA A 23 -0.06 8.26 12.62
C ALA A 23 -0.59 8.57 14.02
N HIS A 24 -0.16 9.70 14.63
CA HIS A 24 -0.71 10.18 15.89
C HIS A 24 -2.20 10.56 15.79
N GLU A 25 -2.58 11.31 14.76
CA GLU A 25 -3.97 11.73 14.53
C GLU A 25 -4.92 10.54 14.32
N GLU A 26 -4.48 9.57 13.52
CA GLU A 26 -5.24 8.36 13.20
C GLU A 26 -5.14 7.28 14.29
N LYS A 27 -4.31 7.48 15.31
CA LYS A 27 -4.02 6.53 16.39
C LYS A 27 -3.45 5.20 15.88
N TRP A 28 -2.65 5.25 14.82
CA TRP A 28 -1.91 4.10 14.34
C TRP A 28 -0.70 3.85 15.24
N GLU A 29 -0.39 2.59 15.48
CA GLU A 29 0.90 2.23 16.05
C GLU A 29 2.00 2.51 15.02
N PHE A 30 3.11 3.09 15.45
CA PHE A 30 4.24 3.34 14.56
C PHE A 30 5.58 3.18 15.26
N VAL A 31 6.60 2.94 14.45
CA VAL A 31 8.00 2.93 14.84
C VAL A 31 8.76 3.76 13.82
N ARG A 32 9.51 4.76 14.29
CA ARG A 32 10.46 5.50 13.48
C ARG A 32 11.81 4.82 13.61
N ASP A 33 12.33 4.27 12.53
CA ASP A 33 13.57 3.51 12.56
C ASP A 33 14.78 4.44 12.34
N GLU A 34 14.66 5.38 11.41
CA GLU A 34 15.67 6.39 11.11
C GLU A 34 14.99 7.72 10.75
N ASP A 35 15.80 8.78 10.50
CA ASP A 35 15.27 10.09 10.09
C ASP A 35 14.48 10.03 8.79
N ASN A 36 14.77 9.04 7.94
CA ASN A 36 14.19 8.86 6.62
C ASN A 36 13.26 7.63 6.49
N GLU A 37 12.95 6.96 7.59
CA GLU A 37 12.06 5.80 7.57
C GLU A 37 11.10 5.76 8.76
N ILE A 38 9.85 5.43 8.50
CA ILE A 38 8.82 5.19 9.51
C ILE A 38 7.98 3.99 9.08
N ILE A 39 7.59 3.15 10.03
CA ILE A 39 6.69 2.02 9.83
C ILE A 39 5.43 2.28 10.65
N VAL A 40 4.29 2.29 10.00
CA VAL A 40 2.98 2.39 10.65
C VAL A 40 2.21 1.09 10.51
N LYS A 41 1.43 0.72 11.53
CA LYS A 41 0.55 -0.44 11.49
C LYS A 41 -0.89 0.01 11.34
N ILE A 42 -1.58 -0.56 10.39
CA ILE A 42 -2.97 -0.22 10.07
C ILE A 42 -3.81 -1.50 10.06
N ASP A 43 -4.87 -1.49 10.85
CA ASP A 43 -5.83 -2.58 10.89
C ASP A 43 -6.68 -2.57 9.61
N GLY A 44 -6.66 -3.68 8.88
CA GLY A 44 -7.55 -3.92 7.76
C GLY A 44 -8.64 -4.94 8.10
N GLY A 45 -9.49 -5.24 7.13
CA GLY A 45 -10.54 -6.25 7.29
C GLY A 45 -10.01 -7.68 7.29
N TRP A 46 -8.90 -7.93 6.60
CA TRP A 46 -8.29 -9.26 6.48
C TRP A 46 -7.06 -9.43 7.36
N LYS A 47 -6.24 -8.40 7.47
CA LYS A 47 -4.93 -8.43 8.14
C LYS A 47 -4.63 -7.11 8.83
N ILE A 48 -3.62 -7.13 9.69
CA ILE A 48 -2.89 -5.94 10.08
C ILE A 48 -1.79 -5.74 9.05
N TYR A 49 -1.75 -4.54 8.46
CA TYR A 49 -0.76 -4.16 7.45
C TYR A 49 0.32 -3.30 8.06
N SER A 50 1.56 -3.57 7.68
CA SER A 50 2.68 -2.69 7.99
C SER A 50 2.94 -1.81 6.77
N VAL A 51 2.80 -0.50 6.92
CA VAL A 51 3.12 0.45 5.86
C VAL A 51 4.42 1.15 6.20
N THR A 52 5.45 0.87 5.42
CA THR A 52 6.76 1.52 5.53
C THR A 52 6.79 2.73 4.62
N GLY A 53 7.04 3.91 5.18
CA GLY A 53 7.34 5.14 4.45
C GLY A 53 8.84 5.40 4.46
N ARG A 54 9.44 5.60 3.27
CA ARG A 54 10.85 5.95 3.09
C ARG A 54 11.02 7.20 2.26
N TRP A 55 11.83 8.12 2.74
CA TRP A 55 12.21 9.31 2.00
C TRP A 55 13.59 9.16 1.36
N ASP A 56 13.62 9.28 0.03
CA ASP A 56 14.87 9.34 -0.76
C ASP A 56 15.11 10.80 -1.17
N MET A 57 15.90 11.50 -0.36
CA MET A 57 16.21 12.92 -0.57
C MET A 57 16.93 13.16 -1.91
N SER A 58 17.78 12.24 -2.35
CA SER A 58 18.54 12.40 -3.59
C SER A 58 17.67 12.42 -4.83
N ARG A 59 16.50 11.80 -4.74
CA ARG A 59 15.53 11.65 -5.84
C ARG A 59 14.24 12.41 -5.61
N ASN A 60 14.08 13.08 -4.47
CA ASN A 60 12.82 13.67 -4.00
C ASN A 60 11.66 12.65 -4.09
N LEU A 61 11.92 11.42 -3.68
CA LEU A 61 11.00 10.30 -3.85
C LEU A 61 10.54 9.77 -2.50
N PHE A 62 9.24 9.81 -2.26
CA PHE A 62 8.62 9.14 -1.13
C PHE A 62 8.14 7.76 -1.56
N LYS A 63 8.71 6.72 -0.98
CA LYS A 63 8.35 5.33 -1.25
C LYS A 63 7.46 4.81 -0.15
N THR A 64 6.39 4.12 -0.52
CA THR A 64 5.55 3.40 0.42
C THR A 64 5.50 1.92 0.07
N ILE A 65 5.57 1.09 1.10
CA ILE A 65 5.48 -0.37 0.98
C ILE A 65 4.44 -0.85 1.98
N CYS A 66 3.28 -1.29 1.49
CA CYS A 66 2.26 -1.92 2.31
C CYS A 66 2.51 -3.44 2.34
N SER A 67 2.78 -3.98 3.50
CA SER A 67 3.26 -5.36 3.67
C SER A 67 2.33 -6.18 4.56
N PHE A 68 2.19 -7.47 4.24
CA PHE A 68 1.52 -8.45 5.09
C PHE A 68 2.13 -9.85 4.95
N GLU A 69 2.07 -10.62 6.01
CA GLU A 69 2.55 -12.01 6.02
C GLU A 69 1.66 -12.90 5.16
N MET A 70 2.29 -13.74 4.35
CA MET A 70 1.62 -14.73 3.52
C MET A 70 2.52 -15.95 3.33
N MET A 71 2.07 -17.12 3.77
CA MET A 71 2.84 -18.37 3.75
C MET A 71 2.22 -19.39 2.79
N PRO A 72 2.30 -19.21 1.48
CA PRO A 72 1.73 -20.13 0.51
C PRO A 72 2.49 -21.47 0.53
N PRO A 73 1.82 -22.62 0.28
CA PRO A 73 2.49 -23.88 0.09
C PRO A 73 3.51 -23.78 -1.06
N ARG A 74 4.71 -24.37 -0.90
CA ARG A 74 5.78 -24.31 -1.91
C ARG A 74 5.30 -24.67 -3.33
N LYS A 75 4.46 -25.71 -3.45
CA LYS A 75 3.87 -26.14 -4.72
C LYS A 75 2.94 -25.09 -5.38
N LYS A 76 2.53 -24.07 -4.65
CA LYS A 76 1.65 -22.99 -5.13
C LYS A 76 2.38 -21.69 -5.49
N LEU A 77 3.70 -21.61 -5.27
CA LEU A 77 4.46 -20.39 -5.54
C LEU A 77 4.39 -19.95 -7.00
N VAL A 78 4.43 -20.90 -7.95
CA VAL A 78 4.27 -20.56 -9.38
C VAL A 78 2.93 -19.90 -9.66
N LYS A 79 1.85 -20.44 -9.09
CA LYS A 79 0.51 -19.83 -9.20
C LYS A 79 0.45 -18.44 -8.56
N LEU A 80 1.12 -18.25 -7.42
CA LEU A 80 1.19 -16.94 -6.78
C LEU A 80 1.90 -15.92 -7.68
N TYR A 81 3.05 -16.28 -8.25
CA TYR A 81 3.78 -15.37 -9.15
C TYR A 81 2.99 -15.04 -10.42
N GLU A 82 2.28 -16.02 -11.00
CA GLU A 82 1.38 -15.78 -12.12
C GLU A 82 0.24 -14.82 -11.72
N THR A 83 -0.35 -15.03 -10.54
CA THR A 83 -1.40 -14.16 -10.01
C THR A 83 -0.89 -12.74 -9.78
N ILE A 84 0.29 -12.56 -9.19
CA ILE A 84 0.94 -11.26 -9.01
C ILE A 84 1.12 -10.57 -10.37
N ASN A 85 1.61 -11.30 -11.38
CA ASN A 85 1.77 -10.74 -12.72
C ASN A 85 0.43 -10.26 -13.31
N LEU A 86 -0.65 -11.03 -13.15
CA LEU A 86 -1.97 -10.64 -13.62
C LEU A 86 -2.52 -9.42 -12.86
N VAL A 87 -2.33 -9.37 -11.53
CA VAL A 87 -2.72 -8.22 -10.70
C VAL A 87 -1.97 -6.96 -11.14
N ASN A 88 -0.65 -7.06 -11.30
CA ASN A 88 0.18 -5.93 -11.74
C ASN A 88 -0.12 -5.48 -13.18
N GLY A 89 -0.64 -6.36 -14.01
CA GLY A 89 -1.12 -6.05 -15.36
C GLY A 89 -2.53 -5.46 -15.40
N SER A 90 -3.23 -5.41 -14.27
CA SER A 90 -4.52 -4.75 -14.13
C SER A 90 -4.35 -3.26 -13.78
N ASP A 91 -5.46 -2.55 -13.61
CA ASP A 91 -5.46 -1.13 -13.25
C ASP A 91 -5.13 -0.93 -11.75
N VAL A 92 -3.84 -0.99 -11.43
CA VAL A 92 -3.28 -0.70 -10.11
C VAL A 92 -2.21 0.39 -10.21
N ASP A 93 -2.19 1.29 -9.25
CA ASP A 93 -1.27 2.45 -9.23
C ASP A 93 0.17 2.08 -8.82
N GLY A 94 0.38 0.87 -8.33
CA GLY A 94 1.66 0.36 -7.84
C GLY A 94 1.95 -1.04 -8.35
N ALA A 95 2.78 -1.77 -7.60
CA ALA A 95 3.13 -3.14 -7.95
C ALA A 95 3.21 -4.04 -6.72
N PHE A 96 2.65 -5.24 -6.85
CA PHE A 96 2.81 -6.31 -5.86
C PHE A 96 4.08 -7.10 -6.13
N THR A 97 4.76 -7.47 -5.06
CA THR A 97 5.88 -8.41 -5.06
C THR A 97 5.77 -9.37 -3.89
N TYR A 98 6.35 -10.55 -4.01
CA TYR A 98 6.40 -11.51 -2.93
C TYR A 98 7.85 -11.86 -2.56
N ASP A 99 8.21 -11.64 -1.30
CA ASP A 99 9.49 -12.06 -0.75
C ASP A 99 9.34 -13.47 -0.15
N ASN A 100 9.82 -14.47 -0.88
CA ASN A 100 9.75 -15.86 -0.44
C ASN A 100 10.66 -16.16 0.75
N GLY A 101 11.72 -15.40 0.94
CA GLY A 101 12.64 -15.57 2.08
C GLY A 101 12.01 -15.12 3.39
N GLN A 102 11.31 -14.01 3.37
CA GLN A 102 10.60 -13.44 4.52
C GLN A 102 9.12 -13.86 4.59
N GLN A 103 8.60 -14.48 3.53
CA GLN A 103 7.19 -14.85 3.40
C GLN A 103 6.23 -13.66 3.53
N ILE A 104 6.60 -12.57 2.87
CA ILE A 104 5.88 -11.29 2.92
C ILE A 104 5.44 -10.90 1.52
N MET A 105 4.15 -10.56 1.40
CA MET A 105 3.60 -9.85 0.25
C MET A 105 3.79 -8.35 0.46
N ASN A 106 4.26 -7.65 -0.56
CA ASN A 106 4.50 -6.22 -0.56
C ASN A 106 3.74 -5.55 -1.70
N TYR A 107 3.09 -4.42 -1.41
CA TYR A 107 2.54 -3.51 -2.41
C TYR A 107 3.33 -2.21 -2.38
N HIS A 108 4.00 -1.90 -3.48
CA HIS A 108 4.89 -0.76 -3.63
C HIS A 108 4.18 0.37 -4.36
N THR A 109 4.21 1.57 -3.78
CA THR A 109 3.82 2.81 -4.45
C THR A 109 4.84 3.90 -4.18
N ASN A 110 4.92 4.90 -5.07
CA ASN A 110 5.89 5.97 -4.95
C ASN A 110 5.26 7.31 -5.31
N ILE A 111 5.66 8.37 -4.61
CA ILE A 111 5.31 9.75 -4.93
C ILE A 111 6.61 10.50 -5.23
N LEU A 112 6.70 11.06 -6.43
CA LEU A 112 7.80 11.95 -6.80
C LEU A 112 7.39 13.39 -6.44
N PHE A 113 8.13 14.00 -5.53
CA PHE A 113 7.93 15.39 -5.15
C PHE A 113 8.66 16.30 -6.13
N SER A 114 8.02 17.40 -6.50
CA SER A 114 8.62 18.47 -7.32
C SER A 114 8.20 19.82 -6.75
N ASP A 115 8.85 20.89 -7.20
CA ASP A 115 8.50 22.26 -6.79
C ASP A 115 7.04 22.63 -7.14
N GLU A 116 6.43 21.90 -8.09
CA GLU A 116 5.04 22.08 -8.52
C GLU A 116 4.06 21.13 -7.81
N LEU A 117 4.55 20.02 -7.25
CA LEU A 117 3.74 19.01 -6.57
C LEU A 117 3.95 19.11 -5.05
N ILE A 118 3.06 19.81 -4.41
CA ILE A 118 2.98 19.93 -2.96
C ILE A 118 1.84 19.03 -2.49
N ILE A 119 2.16 18.06 -1.64
CA ILE A 119 1.18 17.12 -1.07
C ILE A 119 0.84 17.55 0.34
N SER A 120 -0.44 17.77 0.62
CA SER A 120 -0.94 18.05 1.96
C SER A 120 -0.92 16.80 2.85
N ASN A 121 -0.99 16.99 4.17
CA ASN A 121 -1.12 15.87 5.10
C ASN A 121 -2.39 15.02 4.82
N ALA A 122 -3.47 15.65 4.37
CA ALA A 122 -4.69 14.95 3.98
C ALA A 122 -4.48 14.04 2.78
N GLU A 123 -3.81 14.54 1.74
CA GLU A 123 -3.49 13.75 0.55
C GLU A 123 -2.49 12.62 0.86
N LEU A 124 -1.49 12.87 1.71
CA LEU A 124 -0.57 11.83 2.17
C LEU A 124 -1.31 10.74 2.97
N ARG A 125 -2.23 11.14 3.85
CA ARG A 125 -3.11 10.22 4.60
C ARG A 125 -3.94 9.35 3.65
N ASP A 126 -4.59 9.97 2.68
CA ASP A 126 -5.41 9.27 1.68
C ASP A 126 -4.57 8.33 0.83
N TRP A 127 -3.35 8.72 0.48
CA TRP A 127 -2.39 7.85 -0.21
C TRP A 127 -2.04 6.60 0.59
N ILE A 128 -1.75 6.75 1.88
CA ILE A 128 -1.44 5.62 2.77
C ILE A 128 -2.66 4.70 2.91
N LYS A 129 -3.85 5.26 3.14
CA LYS A 129 -5.10 4.47 3.22
C LYS A 129 -5.40 3.75 1.91
N SER A 130 -5.24 4.41 0.78
CA SER A 130 -5.43 3.81 -0.55
C SER A 130 -4.50 2.63 -0.81
N SER A 131 -3.26 2.67 -0.31
CA SER A 131 -2.33 1.54 -0.39
C SER A 131 -2.84 0.32 0.38
N VAL A 132 -3.43 0.52 1.56
CA VAL A 132 -4.06 -0.55 2.34
C VAL A 132 -5.33 -1.05 1.63
N GLU A 133 -6.19 -0.17 1.17
CA GLU A 133 -7.44 -0.53 0.46
C GLU A 133 -7.16 -1.35 -0.81
N THR A 134 -6.14 -0.98 -1.58
CA THR A 134 -5.72 -1.75 -2.76
C THR A 134 -5.23 -3.14 -2.35
N THR A 135 -4.44 -3.22 -1.30
CA THR A 135 -3.95 -4.50 -0.77
C THR A 135 -5.10 -5.38 -0.27
N GLU A 136 -6.05 -4.81 0.45
CA GLU A 136 -7.29 -5.46 0.91
C GLU A 136 -8.13 -5.99 -0.27
N LYS A 137 -8.26 -5.20 -1.33
CA LYS A 137 -9.02 -5.58 -2.53
C LYS A 137 -8.46 -6.84 -3.18
N PHE A 138 -7.14 -6.98 -3.26
CA PHE A 138 -6.50 -8.12 -3.92
C PHE A 138 -6.13 -9.28 -2.98
N TYR A 139 -6.21 -9.11 -1.67
CA TYR A 139 -5.94 -10.17 -0.70
C TYR A 139 -6.72 -11.47 -0.97
N PRO A 140 -8.06 -11.44 -1.21
CA PRO A 140 -8.81 -12.65 -1.54
C PRO A 140 -8.34 -13.32 -2.85
N THR A 141 -7.86 -12.56 -3.81
CA THR A 141 -7.31 -13.08 -5.08
C THR A 141 -6.07 -13.92 -4.82
N PHE A 142 -5.14 -13.41 -4.02
CA PHE A 142 -3.94 -14.16 -3.63
C PHE A 142 -4.29 -15.40 -2.79
N GLN A 143 -5.23 -15.29 -1.86
CA GLN A 143 -5.70 -16.43 -1.08
C GLN A 143 -6.30 -17.53 -1.95
N LYS A 144 -7.21 -17.20 -2.85
CA LYS A 144 -7.84 -18.16 -3.76
C LYS A 144 -6.82 -18.87 -4.65
N SER A 145 -5.82 -18.12 -5.14
CA SER A 145 -4.74 -18.68 -5.96
C SER A 145 -3.87 -19.67 -5.18
N CYS A 146 -3.56 -19.39 -3.91
CA CYS A 146 -2.64 -20.20 -3.12
C CYS A 146 -3.29 -21.37 -2.41
N TRP A 147 -4.51 -21.20 -1.89
CA TRP A 147 -5.19 -22.23 -1.09
C TRP A 147 -6.44 -22.80 -1.76
N GLY A 148 -6.97 -22.12 -2.78
CA GLY A 148 -8.07 -22.65 -3.60
C GLY A 148 -7.58 -23.54 -4.74
N GLU A 149 -8.48 -24.33 -5.31
CA GLU A 149 -8.25 -25.08 -6.55
C GLU A 149 -8.56 -24.24 -7.80
N VAL A 150 -8.40 -22.93 -7.71
CA VAL A 150 -8.78 -21.94 -8.72
C VAL A 150 -7.57 -21.55 -9.56
N MET A 151 -7.78 -21.39 -10.86
CA MET A 151 -6.74 -20.86 -11.75
C MET A 151 -6.50 -19.36 -11.47
N PRO A 152 -5.28 -18.84 -11.69
CA PRO A 152 -4.98 -17.44 -11.44
C PRO A 152 -5.93 -16.43 -12.09
N LYS A 153 -6.36 -16.67 -13.35
CA LYS A 153 -7.33 -15.83 -14.05
C LYS A 153 -8.69 -15.80 -13.36
N ASP A 154 -9.15 -16.95 -12.85
CA ASP A 154 -10.43 -17.05 -12.15
C ASP A 154 -10.35 -16.45 -10.75
N ALA A 155 -9.17 -16.51 -10.12
CA ALA A 155 -8.90 -15.86 -8.84
C ALA A 155 -9.03 -14.32 -8.93
N MET A 156 -8.69 -13.71 -10.07
CA MET A 156 -8.85 -12.28 -10.31
C MET A 156 -10.30 -11.81 -10.16
N SER A 157 -11.29 -12.65 -10.46
CA SER A 157 -12.71 -12.31 -10.28
C SER A 157 -13.06 -11.99 -8.82
N ALA A 158 -12.26 -12.47 -7.85
CA ALA A 158 -12.47 -12.16 -6.44
C ALA A 158 -12.28 -10.68 -6.10
N ALA A 159 -11.37 -9.99 -6.82
CA ALA A 159 -11.14 -8.55 -6.64
C ALA A 159 -12.25 -7.70 -7.29
N PHE A 160 -12.89 -8.21 -8.35
CA PHE A 160 -13.85 -7.46 -9.16
C PHE A 160 -15.30 -7.92 -8.96
N GLY A 161 -15.53 -9.09 -8.37
CA GLY A 161 -16.84 -9.72 -8.26
C GLY A 161 -17.84 -9.03 -7.31
N LYS A 162 -17.40 -8.08 -6.50
CA LYS A 162 -18.32 -7.26 -5.67
C LYS A 162 -18.99 -6.13 -6.47
N ILE A 163 -18.52 -5.83 -7.67
CA ILE A 163 -19.09 -4.76 -8.53
C ILE A 163 -20.27 -5.30 -9.37
N ALA A 164 -20.32 -6.59 -9.63
CA ALA A 164 -21.38 -7.23 -10.43
C ALA A 164 -22.62 -7.64 -9.62
N GLY A 165 -22.65 -7.44 -8.31
CA GLY A 165 -23.72 -7.90 -7.41
C GLY A 165 -24.77 -6.86 -7.03
N TYR A 166 -24.75 -5.66 -7.60
CA TYR A 166 -25.77 -4.63 -7.42
C TYR A 166 -26.29 -4.17 -8.78
N ALA A 167 -27.10 -5.02 -9.37
CA ALA A 167 -28.05 -4.65 -10.40
C ALA A 167 -29.44 -5.01 -9.90
#